data_6ec70391c4d743df0e8c69a5bac3d7e6
#
_entry.id   6ec70391c4d743df0e8c69a5bac3d7e6
#
_cell.length_a   1.000
_cell.length_b   1.000
_cell.length_c   1.000
_cell.angle_alpha   90.00
_cell.angle_beta   90.00
_cell.angle_gamma   90.00
#
_symmetry.space_group_name_H-M   'P 1'
#
loop_
_entity.id
_entity.type
_entity.pdbx_description
1 polymer ?
#
loop_
_entity_poly.entity_id
_entity_poly.type
_entity_poly.pdbx_seq_one_letter_code
_entity_poly.pdbx_strand_id
1 'polypeptide(L)'
;KFSQMFLIENGVVWGTEITDGNCNTTRCIPSSTVELLNSRYPIFIRNTLANYDTGNCTGSFVPLMDEAGCDLAYDDQHDYQRIRYQKEFMDFLTDGIPKILKLPDGRLWIIQVTPSPSDSAKTRYNDRENSWSWVEIGDVNSEEDLYYLGFSNVSPEWWNK
;
A
#
# COMPACT_ATOMS: atom_id res chain seq x y z
N LYS A 1 -5.20 0.66 20.69
CA LYS A 1 -5.13 -0.38 19.67
C LYS A 1 -5.88 0.14 18.45
N PHE A 2 -5.16 0.57 17.45
CA PHE A 2 -5.76 1.13 16.24
C PHE A 2 -6.15 -0.03 15.32
N SER A 3 -7.44 -0.17 15.03
CA SER A 3 -7.98 -1.13 14.07
C SER A 3 -8.06 -0.57 12.65
N GLN A 4 -7.26 0.45 12.37
CA GLN A 4 -7.22 1.14 11.08
C GLN A 4 -6.07 0.63 10.21
N MET A 5 -6.28 0.67 8.92
CA MET A 5 -5.23 0.51 7.90
C MET A 5 -4.64 1.88 7.58
N PHE A 6 -3.32 1.97 7.47
CA PHE A 6 -2.61 3.21 7.19
C PHE A 6 -1.75 3.10 5.94
N LEU A 7 -1.74 4.18 5.17
CA LEU A 7 -0.76 4.45 4.11
C LEU A 7 0.07 5.66 4.48
N ILE A 8 1.38 5.51 4.44
CA ILE A 8 2.34 6.52 4.89
C ILE A 8 3.29 6.86 3.75
N GLU A 9 3.46 8.15 3.47
CA GLU A 9 4.40 8.69 2.51
C GLU A 9 4.92 10.04 3.00
N ASN A 10 6.24 10.18 3.21
CA ASN A 10 6.91 11.47 3.51
C ASN A 10 6.15 12.40 4.47
N GLY A 11 5.68 11.87 5.60
CA GLY A 11 4.95 12.66 6.60
C GLY A 11 3.45 12.79 6.33
N VAL A 12 2.96 12.37 5.18
CA VAL A 12 1.53 12.30 4.88
C VAL A 12 1.00 10.92 5.26
N VAL A 13 -0.05 10.88 6.07
CA VAL A 13 -0.68 9.65 6.55
C VAL A 13 -2.15 9.63 6.18
N TRP A 14 -2.56 8.60 5.46
CA TRP A 14 -3.95 8.31 5.16
C TRP A 14 -4.40 7.06 5.90
N GLY A 15 -5.57 7.08 6.50
CA GLY A 15 -6.11 5.97 7.25
C GLY A 15 -7.57 5.67 6.91
N THR A 16 -7.98 4.43 7.14
CA THR A 16 -9.38 4.03 7.02
C THR A 16 -10.17 4.44 8.26
N GLU A 17 -11.48 4.51 8.14
CA GLU A 17 -12.35 4.55 9.30
C GLU A 17 -12.22 3.25 10.12
N ILE A 18 -12.54 3.34 11.41
CA ILE A 18 -12.21 2.29 12.42
C ILE A 18 -12.78 0.90 12.08
N THR A 19 -13.89 0.86 11.36
CA THR A 19 -14.58 -0.41 11.03
C THR A 19 -14.54 -0.72 9.54
N ASP A 20 -13.86 0.11 8.77
CA ASP A 20 -13.84 0.01 7.32
C ASP A 20 -12.44 -0.30 6.81
N GLY A 21 -12.35 -1.16 5.88
CA GLY A 21 -11.09 -1.55 5.26
C GLY A 21 -10.85 -3.04 5.26
N ASN A 22 -10.57 -3.55 4.10
CA ASN A 22 -10.21 -4.93 3.87
C ASN A 22 -8.95 -5.00 3.04
N CYS A 23 -8.03 -5.85 3.40
CA CYS A 23 -6.80 -6.09 2.65
C CYS A 23 -6.52 -7.58 2.56
N ASN A 24 -6.49 -8.08 1.34
CA ASN A 24 -6.06 -9.43 1.04
C ASN A 24 -4.60 -9.43 0.61
N THR A 25 -3.82 -10.38 1.10
CA THR A 25 -2.41 -10.53 0.78
C THR A 25 -2.14 -11.88 0.13
N THR A 26 -1.25 -11.90 -0.86
CA THR A 26 -0.83 -13.11 -1.56
C THR A 26 0.69 -13.12 -1.68
N ARG A 27 1.31 -14.22 -1.30
CA ARG A 27 2.74 -14.44 -1.50
C ARG A 27 2.97 -14.87 -2.95
N CYS A 28 3.82 -14.14 -3.65
CA CYS A 28 4.13 -14.38 -5.05
C CYS A 28 5.57 -14.89 -5.20
N ILE A 29 5.68 -16.03 -5.88
CA ILE A 29 6.96 -16.57 -6.31
C ILE A 29 6.82 -16.84 -7.81
N PRO A 30 7.53 -16.10 -8.67
CA PRO A 30 7.43 -16.31 -10.11
C PRO A 30 7.80 -17.74 -10.49
N SER A 31 6.93 -18.38 -11.21
CA SER A 31 7.11 -19.76 -11.67
C SER A 31 6.50 -19.95 -13.06
N SER A 32 7.00 -20.95 -13.77
CA SER A 32 6.45 -21.36 -15.05
C SER A 32 6.47 -22.85 -15.20
N THR A 33 5.55 -23.38 -16.01
CA THR A 33 5.50 -24.77 -16.40
C THR A 33 5.84 -24.90 -17.87
N VAL A 34 6.71 -25.86 -18.20
CA VAL A 34 7.08 -26.16 -19.59
C VAL A 34 6.61 -27.57 -19.90
N GLU A 35 5.73 -27.68 -20.89
CA GLU A 35 5.27 -28.97 -21.40
C GLU A 35 6.25 -29.51 -22.44
N LEU A 36 6.70 -30.74 -22.21
CA LEU A 36 7.60 -31.41 -23.12
C LEU A 36 6.79 -32.35 -24.05
N LEU A 37 7.17 -32.35 -25.32
CA LEU A 37 6.71 -33.39 -26.27
C LEU A 37 7.14 -34.76 -25.77
N ASN A 38 6.25 -35.73 -25.75
CA ASN A 38 6.48 -37.09 -25.30
C ASN A 38 6.68 -37.30 -23.78
N SER A 39 6.39 -36.31 -22.96
CA SER A 39 6.34 -36.44 -21.50
C SER A 39 4.93 -36.28 -20.97
N ARG A 40 4.57 -37.16 -20.03
CA ARG A 40 3.27 -37.06 -19.34
C ARG A 40 3.26 -35.91 -18.35
N TYR A 41 4.41 -35.51 -17.82
CA TYR A 41 4.53 -34.51 -16.77
C TYR A 41 5.29 -33.29 -17.26
N PRO A 42 4.79 -32.07 -16.97
CA PRO A 42 5.52 -30.86 -17.31
C PRO A 42 6.72 -30.66 -16.38
N ILE A 43 7.67 -29.84 -16.82
CA ILE A 43 8.75 -29.33 -15.97
C ILE A 43 8.24 -28.04 -15.29
N PHE A 44 8.43 -27.98 -13.97
CA PHE A 44 8.13 -26.80 -13.17
C PHE A 44 9.40 -26.00 -12.92
N ILE A 45 9.42 -24.75 -13.34
CA ILE A 45 10.53 -23.83 -13.17
C ILE A 45 10.11 -22.74 -12.19
N ARG A 46 10.88 -22.52 -11.15
CA ARG A 46 10.62 -21.55 -10.10
C ARG A 46 11.80 -20.59 -9.97
N ASN A 47 11.50 -19.28 -9.87
CA ASN A 47 12.51 -18.30 -9.48
C ASN A 47 12.77 -18.43 -7.96
N THR A 48 13.99 -18.76 -7.57
CA THR A 48 14.37 -18.98 -6.17
C THR A 48 14.71 -17.68 -5.42
N LEU A 49 14.91 -16.58 -6.13
CA LEU A 49 15.31 -15.29 -5.54
C LEU A 49 14.11 -14.36 -5.34
N ALA A 50 13.19 -14.32 -6.28
CA ALA A 50 12.01 -13.47 -6.17
C ALA A 50 10.95 -14.11 -5.28
N ASN A 51 10.66 -13.46 -4.17
CA ASN A 51 9.64 -13.85 -3.20
C ASN A 51 9.13 -12.59 -2.50
N TYR A 52 7.94 -12.17 -2.85
CA TYR A 52 7.36 -10.91 -2.41
C TYR A 52 5.86 -11.04 -2.20
N ASP A 53 5.30 -10.12 -1.41
CA ASP A 53 3.87 -10.07 -1.19
C ASP A 53 3.19 -9.10 -2.18
N THR A 54 1.99 -9.43 -2.55
CA THR A 54 1.07 -8.58 -3.30
C THR A 54 -0.28 -8.58 -2.61
N GLY A 55 -1.12 -7.63 -2.94
CA GLY A 55 -2.46 -7.63 -2.37
C GLY A 55 -3.40 -6.61 -2.98
N ASN A 56 -4.63 -6.68 -2.50
CA ASN A 56 -5.69 -5.75 -2.82
C ASN A 56 -6.24 -5.16 -1.55
N CYS A 57 -6.46 -3.86 -1.54
CA CYS A 57 -7.08 -3.16 -0.42
C CYS A 57 -8.33 -2.44 -0.87
N THR A 58 -9.33 -2.42 0.00
CA THR A 58 -10.56 -1.65 -0.16
C THR A 58 -10.88 -0.91 1.12
N GLY A 59 -11.45 0.27 1.00
CA GLY A 59 -11.87 1.05 2.17
C GLY A 59 -12.10 2.52 1.82
N SER A 60 -12.63 3.25 2.78
CA SER A 60 -12.76 4.70 2.71
C SER A 60 -11.61 5.34 3.48
N PHE A 61 -10.78 6.13 2.80
CA PHE A 61 -9.58 6.72 3.36
C PHE A 61 -9.77 8.22 3.63
N VAL A 62 -9.22 8.65 4.76
CA VAL A 62 -9.18 10.05 5.17
C VAL A 62 -7.76 10.45 5.55
N PRO A 63 -7.34 11.69 5.31
CA PRO A 63 -6.03 12.16 5.73
C PRO A 63 -5.98 12.27 7.26
N LEU A 64 -4.92 11.77 7.85
CA LEU A 64 -4.68 11.83 9.29
C LEU A 64 -3.59 12.84 9.65
N MET A 65 -2.59 12.96 8.79
CA MET A 65 -1.48 13.91 8.95
C MET A 65 -1.13 14.54 7.62
N ASP A 66 -0.80 15.80 7.64
CA ASP A 66 -0.22 16.52 6.51
C ASP A 66 1.32 16.44 6.50
N GLU A 67 1.96 17.01 5.48
CA GLU A 67 3.42 17.03 5.33
C GLU A 67 4.14 17.76 6.51
N ALA A 68 3.45 18.61 7.23
CA ALA A 68 3.98 19.27 8.42
C ALA A 68 3.87 18.40 9.68
N GLY A 69 3.29 17.20 9.59
CA GLY A 69 3.07 16.30 10.70
C GLY A 69 1.95 16.76 11.65
N CYS A 70 1.10 17.65 11.18
CA CYS A 70 -0.06 18.10 11.94
C CYS A 70 -1.20 17.12 11.78
N ASP A 71 -1.81 16.73 12.90
CA ASP A 71 -3.04 15.95 12.88
C ASP A 71 -4.14 16.76 12.18
N LEU A 72 -4.64 16.23 11.09
CA LEU A 72 -5.82 16.80 10.46
C LEU A 72 -7.02 16.40 11.28
N ALA A 73 -7.72 17.39 11.82
CA ALA A 73 -8.96 17.15 12.54
C ALA A 73 -9.95 16.45 11.60
N TYR A 74 -10.41 15.29 12.02
CA TYR A 74 -11.47 14.56 11.34
C TYR A 74 -12.76 15.40 11.48
N ASP A 75 -13.05 16.20 10.45
CA ASP A 75 -14.29 16.97 10.40
C ASP A 75 -15.35 16.18 9.64
N ASP A 76 -16.17 15.52 10.40
CA ASP A 76 -17.28 14.70 9.91
C ASP A 76 -18.45 15.53 9.34
N GLN A 77 -18.36 16.86 9.42
CA GLN A 77 -19.52 17.73 9.21
C GLN A 77 -19.67 18.26 7.78
N HIS A 78 -18.68 18.08 6.89
CA HIS A 78 -18.70 18.72 5.58
C HIS A 78 -18.56 17.74 4.42
N ASP A 79 -19.67 17.40 3.80
CA ASP A 79 -19.76 16.53 2.63
C ASP A 79 -18.82 16.93 1.47
N TYR A 80 -18.59 18.23 1.27
CA TYR A 80 -17.69 18.71 0.21
C TYR A 80 -16.22 18.39 0.50
N GLN A 81 -15.82 18.30 1.75
CA GLN A 81 -14.45 17.91 2.12
C GLN A 81 -14.21 16.44 1.81
N ARG A 82 -15.20 15.59 1.99
CA ARG A 82 -15.10 14.17 1.63
C ARG A 82 -14.88 13.97 0.14
N ILE A 83 -15.57 14.73 -0.70
CA ILE A 83 -15.35 14.68 -2.16
C ILE A 83 -13.93 15.13 -2.52
N ARG A 84 -13.45 16.19 -1.88
CA ARG A 84 -12.08 16.68 -2.04
C ARG A 84 -11.05 15.62 -1.61
N TYR A 85 -11.23 15.00 -0.45
CA TYR A 85 -10.35 13.96 0.06
C TYR A 85 -10.31 12.74 -0.86
N GLN A 86 -11.41 12.36 -1.46
CA GLN A 86 -11.42 11.25 -2.42
C GLN A 86 -10.52 11.54 -3.62
N LYS A 87 -10.61 12.72 -4.18
CA LYS A 87 -9.75 13.13 -5.30
C LYS A 87 -8.28 13.20 -4.88
N GLU A 88 -8.00 13.80 -3.74
CA GLU A 88 -6.64 13.88 -3.19
C GLU A 88 -6.06 12.48 -2.91
N PHE A 89 -6.86 11.55 -2.40
CA PHE A 89 -6.43 10.19 -2.18
C PHE A 89 -6.14 9.44 -3.49
N MET A 90 -6.95 9.61 -4.52
CA MET A 90 -6.67 9.04 -5.84
C MET A 90 -5.37 9.60 -6.43
N ASP A 91 -5.13 10.90 -6.28
CA ASP A 91 -3.87 11.52 -6.68
C ASP A 91 -2.68 10.98 -5.88
N PHE A 92 -2.86 10.77 -4.58
CA PHE A 92 -1.86 10.15 -3.69
C PHE A 92 -1.54 8.70 -4.11
N LEU A 93 -2.54 7.90 -4.47
CA LEU A 93 -2.34 6.52 -4.93
C LEU A 93 -1.59 6.45 -6.27
N THR A 94 -1.75 7.46 -7.11
CA THR A 94 -1.24 7.48 -8.49
C THR A 94 0.01 8.33 -8.69
N ASP A 95 0.59 8.87 -7.63
CA ASP A 95 1.79 9.73 -7.70
C ASP A 95 3.08 8.97 -8.07
N GLY A 96 3.05 7.64 -8.03
CA GLY A 96 4.20 6.79 -8.38
C GLY A 96 5.26 6.68 -7.29
N ILE A 97 5.06 7.27 -6.13
CA ILE A 97 5.99 7.24 -5.01
C ILE A 97 5.73 6.00 -4.14
N PRO A 98 6.78 5.27 -3.69
CA PRO A 98 6.61 4.17 -2.75
C PRO A 98 5.97 4.61 -1.43
N LYS A 99 5.20 3.72 -0.84
CA LYS A 99 4.45 3.97 0.41
C LYS A 99 4.68 2.85 1.41
N ILE A 100 4.48 3.14 2.69
CA ILE A 100 4.42 2.13 3.73
C ILE A 100 2.95 1.82 4.00
N LEU A 101 2.58 0.56 3.84
CA LEU A 101 1.27 0.03 4.20
C LEU A 101 1.36 -0.63 5.58
N LYS A 102 0.52 -0.20 6.49
CA LYS A 102 0.34 -0.81 7.81
C LYS A 102 -1.07 -1.35 7.95
N LEU A 103 -1.18 -2.62 8.31
CA LEU A 103 -2.45 -3.27 8.62
C LEU A 103 -2.78 -3.23 10.12
N PRO A 104 -4.05 -3.40 10.49
CA PRO A 104 -4.48 -3.42 11.89
C PRO A 104 -3.82 -4.52 12.74
N ASP A 105 -3.38 -5.60 12.12
CA ASP A 105 -2.67 -6.71 12.79
C ASP A 105 -1.19 -6.42 13.08
N GLY A 106 -0.69 -5.26 12.67
CA GLY A 106 0.68 -4.80 12.88
C GLY A 106 1.65 -5.14 11.76
N ARG A 107 1.21 -5.82 10.70
CA ARG A 107 2.07 -6.07 9.54
C ARG A 107 2.36 -4.79 8.76
N LEU A 108 3.58 -4.69 8.27
CA LEU A 108 4.10 -3.55 7.52
C LEU A 108 4.75 -4.01 6.21
N TRP A 109 4.51 -3.27 5.15
CA TRP A 109 5.18 -3.46 3.86
C TRP A 109 5.59 -2.13 3.25
N ILE A 110 6.72 -2.13 2.54
CA ILE A 110 7.02 -1.07 1.58
C ILE A 110 6.42 -1.48 0.24
N ILE A 111 5.51 -0.69 -0.26
CA ILE A 111 4.70 -1.03 -1.43
C ILE A 111 4.79 -0.01 -2.55
N GLN A 112 4.53 -0.48 -3.74
CA GLN A 112 4.15 0.34 -4.89
C GLN A 112 2.71 0.04 -5.24
N VAL A 113 1.88 1.08 -5.31
CA VAL A 113 0.50 0.94 -5.77
C VAL A 113 0.50 0.68 -7.28
N THR A 114 -0.22 -0.34 -7.71
CA THR A 114 -0.32 -0.64 -9.13
C THR A 114 -1.20 0.40 -9.86
N PRO A 115 -0.96 0.66 -11.13
CA PRO A 115 -1.81 1.56 -11.90
C PRO A 115 -3.29 1.14 -11.88
N SER A 116 -4.17 2.13 -12.03
CA SER A 116 -5.62 1.96 -12.12
C SER A 116 -6.34 1.61 -10.80
N PRO A 117 -6.10 2.37 -9.70
CA PRO A 117 -7.00 2.31 -8.57
C PRO A 117 -8.41 2.76 -8.98
N SER A 118 -9.42 2.26 -8.32
CA SER A 118 -10.81 2.60 -8.59
C SER A 118 -11.51 3.11 -7.34
N ASP A 119 -12.55 3.89 -7.55
CA ASP A 119 -13.45 4.30 -6.50
C ASP A 119 -14.89 3.97 -6.88
N SER A 120 -15.70 3.66 -5.88
CA SER A 120 -17.13 3.41 -6.04
C SER A 120 -17.95 4.18 -5.01
N ALA A 121 -19.10 4.68 -5.44
CA ALA A 121 -20.03 5.34 -4.53
C ALA A 121 -20.73 4.29 -3.64
N LYS A 122 -20.69 4.51 -2.32
CA LYS A 122 -21.55 3.78 -1.40
C LYS A 122 -22.97 4.34 -1.45
N THR A 123 -23.95 3.49 -1.27
CA THR A 123 -25.39 3.83 -1.42
C THR A 123 -25.91 4.79 -0.35
N ARG A 124 -25.13 5.08 0.68
CA ARG A 124 -25.49 5.98 1.77
C ARG A 124 -24.40 7.02 2.00
N TYR A 125 -24.76 8.28 2.16
CA TYR A 125 -23.98 9.38 2.71
C TYR A 125 -22.81 9.92 1.87
N ASN A 126 -22.86 9.97 0.57
CA ASN A 126 -21.76 10.49 -0.27
C ASN A 126 -20.39 9.85 0.00
N ASP A 127 -20.36 8.74 0.71
CA ASP A 127 -19.15 7.96 0.93
C ASP A 127 -18.74 7.23 -0.33
N ARG A 128 -17.42 7.19 -0.56
CA ARG A 128 -16.85 6.40 -1.65
C ARG A 128 -15.89 5.38 -1.08
N GLU A 129 -15.91 4.22 -1.66
CA GLU A 129 -14.96 3.15 -1.36
C GLU A 129 -13.87 3.14 -2.43
N ASN A 130 -12.62 3.19 -1.99
CA ASN A 130 -11.47 3.05 -2.86
C ASN A 130 -11.01 1.60 -2.91
N SER A 131 -10.66 1.13 -4.09
CA SER A 131 -10.15 -0.21 -4.33
C SER A 131 -8.85 -0.11 -5.12
N TRP A 132 -7.78 -0.71 -4.62
CA TRP A 132 -6.46 -0.63 -5.23
C TRP A 132 -5.63 -1.85 -4.92
N SER A 133 -4.67 -2.13 -5.78
CA SER A 133 -3.73 -3.25 -5.66
C SER A 133 -2.33 -2.74 -5.42
N TRP A 134 -1.50 -3.56 -4.80
CA TRP A 134 -0.14 -3.21 -4.46
C TRP A 134 0.83 -4.38 -4.61
N VAL A 135 2.10 -4.04 -4.74
CA VAL A 135 3.22 -4.99 -4.81
C VAL A 135 4.28 -4.55 -3.81
N GLU A 136 4.78 -5.49 -3.04
CA GLU A 136 5.94 -5.27 -2.15
C GLU A 136 7.20 -5.03 -2.97
N ILE A 137 7.93 -3.96 -2.67
CA ILE A 137 9.12 -3.54 -3.41
C ILE A 137 10.38 -3.44 -2.57
N GLY A 138 10.29 -3.63 -1.26
CA GLY A 138 11.43 -3.57 -0.36
C GLY A 138 11.12 -4.15 1.01
N ASP A 139 12.16 -4.34 1.82
CA ASP A 139 12.06 -4.85 3.19
C ASP A 139 12.00 -3.68 4.18
N VAL A 140 10.92 -3.60 4.95
CA VAL A 140 10.76 -2.57 6.01
C VAL A 140 11.82 -2.67 7.13
N ASN A 141 12.49 -3.80 7.25
CA ASN A 141 13.56 -4.02 8.22
C ASN A 141 14.96 -3.74 7.65
N SER A 142 15.06 -3.45 6.35
CA SER A 142 16.31 -3.11 5.69
C SER A 142 16.55 -1.60 5.69
N GLU A 143 17.59 -1.15 6.38
CA GLU A 143 18.00 0.27 6.38
C GLU A 143 18.34 0.75 4.97
N GLU A 144 18.92 -0.12 4.15
CA GLU A 144 19.27 0.16 2.77
C GLU A 144 18.02 0.40 1.91
N ASP A 145 17.01 -0.46 2.00
CA ASP A 145 15.76 -0.31 1.27
C ASP A 145 15.02 0.95 1.71
N LEU A 146 14.97 1.22 3.01
CA LEU A 146 14.35 2.45 3.54
C LEU A 146 15.03 3.72 3.02
N TYR A 147 16.36 3.71 2.90
CA TYR A 147 17.08 4.85 2.37
C TYR A 147 16.86 5.03 0.86
N TYR A 148 17.05 3.99 0.06
CA TYR A 148 16.91 4.08 -1.40
C TYR A 148 15.48 4.34 -1.87
N LEU A 149 14.49 3.95 -1.08
CA LEU A 149 13.07 4.21 -1.36
C LEU A 149 12.56 5.55 -0.77
N GLY A 150 13.45 6.33 -0.13
CA GLY A 150 13.16 7.67 0.32
C GLY A 150 12.49 7.79 1.70
N PHE A 151 12.44 6.73 2.50
CA PHE A 151 11.86 6.74 3.84
C PHE A 151 12.84 7.09 4.97
N SER A 152 14.14 7.08 4.68
CA SER A 152 15.20 7.42 5.63
C SER A 152 16.19 8.41 5.03
N ASN A 153 16.60 9.39 5.83
CA ASN A 153 17.65 10.34 5.46
C ASN A 153 19.05 9.86 5.88
N VAL A 154 19.12 8.74 6.58
CA VAL A 154 20.39 8.16 7.06
C VAL A 154 20.94 7.23 5.99
N SER A 155 22.07 7.62 5.40
CA SER A 155 22.77 6.78 4.42
C SER A 155 23.25 5.48 5.06
N PRO A 156 23.01 4.33 4.42
CA PRO A 156 23.50 3.04 4.91
C PRO A 156 25.02 2.87 4.81
N GLU A 157 25.74 3.84 4.29
CA GLU A 157 27.20 3.76 4.10
C GLU A 157 28.00 4.02 5.39
N TRP A 158 27.35 4.25 6.51
CA TRP A 158 28.02 4.51 7.79
C TRP A 158 28.90 3.35 8.28
N TRP A 159 28.68 2.12 7.84
CA TRP A 159 29.51 0.96 8.20
C TRP A 159 30.79 0.82 7.36
N ASN A 160 30.94 1.60 6.32
CA ASN A 160 32.14 1.61 5.46
C ASN A 160 33.29 2.49 5.99
N LYS A 161 33.17 2.97 7.20
CA LYS A 161 34.21 3.78 7.84
C LYS A 161 35.22 2.95 8.60
#